data_997735d7b3740b5cc04875027c8d3845
#
_entry.id   997735d7b3740b5cc04875027c8d3845
#
_cell.length_a   1.000
_cell.length_b   1.000
_cell.length_c   1.000
_cell.angle_alpha   90.00
_cell.angle_beta   90.00
_cell.angle_gamma   90.00
#
_symmetry.space_group_name_H-M   'P 1'
#
loop_
_entity.id
_entity.type
_entity.pdbx_description
1 polymer ?
#
loop_
_entity_poly.entity_id
_entity_poly.type
_entity_poly.pdbx_seq_one_letter_code
_entity_poly.pdbx_strand_id
1 'polypeptide(L)'
;ITKIMTLLLIFDEIANQNLNFEDEVTTSAYAKSMGGSQVYLEEGEKQSVETMIKCIVIASGNDASVAMAEHICGSEAEFVKRMNARAKSLGMEHTNFEDCCGLTDSDNHYTTAYDVALMSKELITKYPKILDYSSVWMETITHHTNRGDSEFGLTNTNKLIRGYEGCVGLKTGSTSKAKYCVSAVAKRNGLTLISVIMTAPDYKARFRDGATLLNLGFATCSLYEDESTVKKKVPVKKSVQREGICENKKKFSYLDTEGKSLSKIEKKIQLKESVEAPVTKGMKAGEIQYYLEDEKIGSIDLVFSQNIEKARYVDYLKMVLERFF
;
A
#
# COMPACT_ATOMS: atom_id res chain seq x y z
N ILE A 1 -10.98 8.93 -11.50
CA ILE A 1 -9.67 8.84 -10.82
C ILE A 1 -9.72 9.54 -9.45
N THR A 2 -10.35 10.68 -9.32
CA THR A 2 -10.56 11.46 -8.08
C THR A 2 -10.96 10.58 -6.89
N LYS A 3 -11.84 9.60 -7.12
CA LYS A 3 -12.33 8.67 -6.10
C LYS A 3 -11.25 7.81 -5.43
N ILE A 4 -10.02 7.77 -5.96
CA ILE A 4 -8.89 7.13 -5.25
C ILE A 4 -8.57 7.90 -3.97
N MET A 5 -8.58 9.24 -4.03
CA MET A 5 -8.40 10.09 -2.85
C MET A 5 -9.59 9.99 -1.90
N THR A 6 -10.81 9.91 -2.43
CA THR A 6 -12.02 9.68 -1.62
C THR A 6 -11.93 8.37 -0.84
N LEU A 7 -11.57 7.28 -1.51
CA LEU A 7 -11.34 5.99 -0.85
C LEU A 7 -10.20 6.06 0.17
N LEU A 8 -9.11 6.75 -0.15
CA LEU A 8 -7.98 6.91 0.77
C LEU A 8 -8.41 7.59 2.07
N LEU A 9 -9.21 8.66 2.00
CA LEU A 9 -9.72 9.33 3.19
C LEU A 9 -10.71 8.46 3.98
N ILE A 10 -11.55 7.69 3.32
CA ILE A 10 -12.45 6.72 3.98
C ILE A 10 -11.61 5.71 4.80
N PHE A 11 -10.57 5.15 4.19
CA PHE A 11 -9.69 4.20 4.88
C PHE A 11 -8.81 4.87 5.95
N ASP A 12 -8.42 6.14 5.78
CA ASP A 12 -7.74 6.91 6.83
C ASP A 12 -8.64 7.04 8.08
N GLU A 13 -9.95 7.32 7.91
CA GLU A 13 -10.91 7.39 9.03
C GLU A 13 -11.14 6.03 9.70
N ILE A 14 -11.21 4.95 8.93
CA ILE A 14 -11.32 3.60 9.47
C ILE A 14 -10.07 3.24 10.29
N ALA A 15 -8.89 3.55 9.79
CA ALA A 15 -7.64 3.28 10.50
C ALA A 15 -7.49 4.10 11.77
N ASN A 16 -8.04 5.32 11.79
CA ASN A 16 -8.09 6.19 12.98
C ASN A 16 -9.20 5.83 13.97
N GLN A 17 -9.98 4.77 13.69
CA GLN A 17 -11.12 4.33 14.51
C GLN A 17 -12.26 5.37 14.64
N ASN A 18 -12.33 6.30 13.70
CA ASN A 18 -13.42 7.27 13.59
C ASN A 18 -14.60 6.73 12.77
N LEU A 19 -14.39 5.61 12.05
CA LEU A 19 -15.35 4.98 11.17
C LEU A 19 -15.15 3.46 11.20
N ASN A 20 -16.25 2.68 11.15
CA ASN A 20 -16.22 1.22 11.04
C ASN A 20 -16.89 0.79 9.73
N PHE A 21 -16.56 -0.41 9.24
CA PHE A 21 -17.15 -0.94 7.99
C PHE A 21 -18.66 -1.14 8.08
N GLU A 22 -19.19 -1.40 9.28
CA GLU A 22 -20.60 -1.66 9.56
C GLU A 22 -21.39 -0.39 9.86
N ASP A 23 -20.75 0.77 10.02
CA ASP A 23 -21.45 2.03 10.31
C ASP A 23 -22.41 2.38 9.17
N GLU A 24 -23.60 2.86 9.53
CA GLU A 24 -24.64 3.25 8.58
C GLU A 24 -24.41 4.66 8.04
N VAL A 25 -24.35 4.78 6.73
CA VAL A 25 -24.28 6.03 5.98
C VAL A 25 -25.64 6.34 5.41
N THR A 26 -26.19 7.50 5.74
CA THR A 26 -27.49 7.96 5.22
C THR A 26 -27.28 8.83 3.98
N THR A 27 -27.95 8.53 2.89
CA THR A 27 -27.90 9.27 1.65
C THR A 27 -28.73 10.55 1.75
N SER A 28 -28.10 11.70 1.53
CA SER A 28 -28.79 13.00 1.49
C SER A 28 -29.50 13.23 0.15
N ALA A 29 -30.39 14.23 0.10
CA ALA A 29 -30.98 14.71 -1.14
C ALA A 29 -29.91 15.18 -2.14
N TYR A 30 -28.83 15.79 -1.65
CA TYR A 30 -27.70 16.24 -2.49
C TYR A 30 -26.95 15.05 -3.07
N ALA A 31 -26.56 14.07 -2.27
CA ALA A 31 -25.88 12.86 -2.74
C ALA A 31 -26.73 12.10 -3.78
N LYS A 32 -28.03 11.94 -3.53
CA LYS A 32 -29.00 11.36 -4.50
C LYS A 32 -29.05 12.11 -5.81
N SER A 33 -28.91 13.45 -5.80
CA SER A 33 -29.00 14.30 -7.00
C SER A 33 -27.80 14.22 -7.93
N MET A 34 -26.73 13.50 -7.54
CA MET A 34 -25.51 13.41 -8.34
C MET A 34 -25.76 12.79 -9.70
N GLY A 35 -25.18 13.42 -10.72
CA GLY A 35 -25.18 12.89 -12.09
C GLY A 35 -24.03 11.92 -12.37
N GLY A 36 -23.93 11.52 -13.63
CA GLY A 36 -22.85 10.64 -14.11
C GLY A 36 -23.00 9.17 -13.66
N SER A 37 -21.93 8.55 -13.22
CA SER A 37 -21.99 7.17 -12.72
C SER A 37 -22.65 7.14 -11.35
N GLN A 38 -23.70 6.36 -11.20
CA GLN A 38 -24.51 6.25 -10.00
C GLN A 38 -24.79 4.79 -9.67
N VAL A 39 -25.07 4.53 -8.41
CA VAL A 39 -25.67 3.27 -7.94
C VAL A 39 -27.15 3.49 -7.54
N TYR A 40 -27.67 4.69 -7.80
CA TYR A 40 -29.08 5.07 -7.61
C TYR A 40 -29.57 5.00 -6.16
N LEU A 41 -28.74 5.45 -5.23
CA LEU A 41 -29.14 5.59 -3.82
C LEU A 41 -30.33 6.55 -3.69
N GLU A 42 -31.30 6.17 -2.86
CA GLU A 42 -32.47 7.02 -2.58
C GLU A 42 -32.20 7.93 -1.36
N GLU A 43 -32.88 9.09 -1.33
CA GLU A 43 -32.82 9.99 -0.16
C GLU A 43 -33.33 9.29 1.09
N GLY A 44 -32.54 9.36 2.18
CA GLY A 44 -32.81 8.69 3.43
C GLY A 44 -32.43 7.21 3.44
N GLU A 45 -32.02 6.63 2.31
CA GLU A 45 -31.52 5.28 2.26
C GLU A 45 -30.23 5.15 3.08
N LYS A 46 -30.11 4.04 3.80
CA LYS A 46 -28.96 3.71 4.63
C LYS A 46 -28.23 2.51 4.06
N GLN A 47 -26.92 2.64 3.94
CA GLN A 47 -26.03 1.58 3.52
C GLN A 47 -24.83 1.52 4.47
N SER A 48 -24.21 0.35 4.62
CA SER A 48 -22.97 0.25 5.40
C SER A 48 -21.81 0.94 4.68
N VAL A 49 -20.83 1.42 5.45
CA VAL A 49 -19.56 1.96 4.91
C VAL A 49 -18.92 0.97 3.93
N GLU A 50 -18.93 -0.33 4.25
CA GLU A 50 -18.41 -1.36 3.35
C GLU A 50 -19.15 -1.40 2.02
N THR A 51 -20.48 -1.33 2.03
CA THR A 51 -21.30 -1.26 0.80
C THR A 51 -20.99 0.00 0.01
N MET A 52 -20.83 1.16 0.68
CA MET A 52 -20.46 2.41 0.02
C MET A 52 -19.08 2.31 -0.65
N ILE A 53 -18.08 1.69 0.01
CA ILE A 53 -16.76 1.44 -0.59
C ILE A 53 -16.91 0.61 -1.87
N LYS A 54 -17.70 -0.47 -1.84
CA LYS A 54 -17.98 -1.30 -3.02
C LYS A 54 -18.65 -0.49 -4.14
N CYS A 55 -19.64 0.31 -3.83
CA CYS A 55 -20.31 1.21 -4.78
C CYS A 55 -19.33 2.18 -5.44
N ILE A 56 -18.39 2.74 -4.68
CA ILE A 56 -17.38 3.69 -5.17
C ILE A 56 -16.33 3.01 -6.03
N VAL A 57 -15.76 1.88 -5.59
CA VAL A 57 -14.61 1.28 -6.27
C VAL A 57 -15.04 0.46 -7.47
N ILE A 58 -16.13 -0.31 -7.38
CA ILE A 58 -16.61 -1.22 -8.43
C ILE A 58 -17.37 -0.43 -9.49
N ALA A 59 -18.50 0.18 -9.11
CA ALA A 59 -19.41 0.86 -10.03
C ALA A 59 -19.10 2.35 -10.24
N SER A 60 -18.15 2.90 -9.48
CA SER A 60 -17.80 4.33 -9.58
C SER A 60 -18.92 5.30 -9.16
N GLY A 61 -19.79 4.92 -8.20
CA GLY A 61 -20.93 5.72 -7.76
C GLY A 61 -20.52 7.12 -7.29
N ASN A 62 -21.08 8.16 -7.93
CA ASN A 62 -20.89 9.55 -7.51
C ASN A 62 -21.75 9.84 -6.27
N ASP A 63 -22.98 9.34 -6.27
CA ASP A 63 -23.91 9.39 -5.14
C ASP A 63 -23.30 8.79 -3.86
N ALA A 64 -22.73 7.59 -3.95
CA ALA A 64 -22.03 6.96 -2.83
C ALA A 64 -20.79 7.77 -2.39
N SER A 65 -20.06 8.39 -3.32
CA SER A 65 -18.88 9.20 -2.99
C SER A 65 -19.26 10.44 -2.19
N VAL A 66 -20.31 11.14 -2.61
CA VAL A 66 -20.82 12.34 -1.94
C VAL A 66 -21.44 11.98 -0.58
N ALA A 67 -22.22 10.89 -0.51
CA ALA A 67 -22.80 10.44 0.77
C ALA A 67 -21.71 10.14 1.80
N MET A 68 -20.60 9.49 1.38
CA MET A 68 -19.45 9.24 2.26
C MET A 68 -18.74 10.55 2.65
N ALA A 69 -18.56 11.48 1.74
CA ALA A 69 -17.96 12.78 2.03
C ALA A 69 -18.76 13.57 3.07
N GLU A 70 -20.08 13.63 2.91
CA GLU A 70 -20.99 14.27 3.87
C GLU A 70 -20.98 13.54 5.23
N HIS A 71 -21.00 12.23 5.22
CA HIS A 71 -20.96 11.43 6.46
C HIS A 71 -19.68 11.69 7.28
N ILE A 72 -18.52 11.78 6.63
CA ILE A 72 -17.23 11.97 7.28
C ILE A 72 -16.99 13.42 7.72
N CYS A 73 -17.38 14.39 6.90
CA CYS A 73 -17.03 15.79 7.10
C CYS A 73 -18.22 16.73 7.27
N GLY A 74 -19.46 16.23 7.22
CA GLY A 74 -20.67 17.03 7.28
C GLY A 74 -21.02 17.74 5.97
N SER A 75 -20.07 17.86 5.02
CA SER A 75 -20.31 18.40 3.68
C SER A 75 -19.20 17.95 2.71
N GLU A 76 -19.53 17.89 1.41
CA GLU A 76 -18.54 17.67 0.35
C GLU A 76 -17.43 18.73 0.36
N ALA A 77 -17.77 20.00 0.59
CA ALA A 77 -16.80 21.10 0.61
C ALA A 77 -15.71 20.93 1.69
N GLU A 78 -16.08 20.50 2.89
CA GLU A 78 -15.11 20.21 3.95
C GLU A 78 -14.29 18.96 3.64
N PHE A 79 -14.91 17.97 3.02
CA PHE A 79 -14.20 16.77 2.57
C PHE A 79 -13.15 17.10 1.49
N VAL A 80 -13.47 17.96 0.53
CA VAL A 80 -12.54 18.43 -0.51
C VAL A 80 -11.34 19.18 0.09
N LYS A 81 -11.53 19.99 1.13
CA LYS A 81 -10.41 20.60 1.86
C LYS A 81 -9.47 19.53 2.42
N ARG A 82 -10.02 18.47 2.99
CA ARG A 82 -9.21 17.33 3.49
C ARG A 82 -8.53 16.57 2.35
N MET A 83 -9.19 16.38 1.19
CA MET A 83 -8.55 15.78 0.01
C MET A 83 -7.32 16.56 -0.41
N ASN A 84 -7.40 17.89 -0.50
CA ASN A 84 -6.28 18.75 -0.87
C ASN A 84 -5.17 18.76 0.19
N ALA A 85 -5.52 18.75 1.47
CA ALA A 85 -4.55 18.63 2.56
C ALA A 85 -3.81 17.27 2.48
N ARG A 86 -4.54 16.19 2.20
CA ARG A 86 -3.97 14.85 2.05
C ARG A 86 -3.07 14.75 0.82
N ALA A 87 -3.49 15.32 -0.31
CA ALA A 87 -2.67 15.41 -1.51
C ALA A 87 -1.33 16.10 -1.23
N LYS A 88 -1.37 17.24 -0.56
CA LYS A 88 -0.15 17.95 -0.14
C LYS A 88 0.74 17.10 0.77
N SER A 89 0.17 16.36 1.71
CA SER A 89 0.94 15.48 2.61
C SER A 89 1.62 14.31 1.88
N LEU A 90 1.12 13.92 0.72
CA LEU A 90 1.68 12.89 -0.16
C LEU A 90 2.71 13.42 -1.16
N GLY A 91 2.95 14.74 -1.18
CA GLY A 91 3.83 15.36 -2.17
C GLY A 91 3.21 15.45 -3.58
N MET A 92 1.88 15.43 -3.68
CA MET A 92 1.14 15.62 -4.93
C MET A 92 1.11 17.11 -5.30
N GLU A 93 2.22 17.61 -5.82
CA GLU A 93 2.45 19.04 -6.04
C GLU A 93 1.61 19.63 -7.20
N HIS A 94 1.14 18.76 -8.10
CA HIS A 94 0.39 19.15 -9.29
C HIS A 94 -1.04 18.60 -9.26
N THR A 95 -1.67 18.65 -8.07
CA THR A 95 -3.05 18.17 -7.88
C THR A 95 -3.87 19.15 -7.08
N ASN A 96 -5.07 19.43 -7.57
CA ASN A 96 -6.11 20.15 -6.84
C ASN A 96 -7.47 19.52 -7.07
N PHE A 97 -8.20 19.26 -6.01
CA PHE A 97 -9.55 18.73 -6.03
C PHE A 97 -10.57 19.86 -5.76
N GLU A 98 -11.69 19.84 -6.50
CA GLU A 98 -12.82 20.73 -6.28
C GLU A 98 -14.12 19.97 -5.96
N ASP A 99 -14.14 18.67 -6.23
CA ASP A 99 -15.19 17.76 -5.79
C ASP A 99 -14.60 16.39 -5.35
N CYS A 100 -15.42 15.56 -4.72
CA CYS A 100 -15.00 14.25 -4.22
C CYS A 100 -15.14 13.10 -5.22
N CYS A 101 -15.79 13.31 -6.34
CA CYS A 101 -16.13 12.26 -7.31
C CYS A 101 -15.49 12.45 -8.70
N GLY A 102 -15.00 13.65 -9.03
CA GLY A 102 -14.39 13.98 -10.31
C GLY A 102 -15.41 14.24 -11.41
N LEU A 103 -16.52 14.91 -11.06
CA LEU A 103 -17.59 15.23 -11.98
C LEU A 103 -17.51 16.68 -12.53
N THR A 104 -16.84 17.58 -11.81
CA THR A 104 -16.71 18.99 -12.21
C THR A 104 -15.99 19.15 -13.54
N ASP A 105 -16.41 20.12 -14.33
CA ASP A 105 -15.76 20.54 -15.58
C ASP A 105 -14.77 21.71 -15.37
N SER A 106 -14.48 22.08 -14.13
CA SER A 106 -13.54 23.15 -13.78
C SER A 106 -12.11 22.84 -14.22
N ASP A 107 -11.40 23.88 -14.68
CA ASP A 107 -9.98 23.81 -14.98
C ASP A 107 -9.11 23.69 -13.72
N ASN A 108 -9.67 24.09 -12.57
CA ASN A 108 -8.98 24.00 -11.29
C ASN A 108 -9.05 22.60 -10.65
N HIS A 109 -9.77 21.66 -11.25
CA HIS A 109 -9.76 20.24 -10.85
C HIS A 109 -8.79 19.47 -11.73
N TYR A 110 -7.57 19.33 -11.29
CA TYR A 110 -6.48 18.73 -12.09
C TYR A 110 -5.57 17.82 -11.26
N THR A 111 -4.85 16.96 -11.96
CA THR A 111 -3.82 16.07 -11.42
C THR A 111 -2.84 15.65 -12.52
N THR A 112 -1.80 14.92 -12.14
CA THR A 112 -0.85 14.28 -13.06
C THR A 112 -0.87 12.76 -12.91
N ALA A 113 -0.33 12.04 -13.89
CA ALA A 113 -0.18 10.59 -13.80
C ALA A 113 0.72 10.18 -12.61
N TYR A 114 1.75 10.98 -12.32
CA TYR A 114 2.64 10.77 -11.19
C TYR A 114 1.91 10.91 -9.84
N ASP A 115 1.14 11.99 -9.67
CA ASP A 115 0.40 12.23 -8.44
C ASP A 115 -0.69 11.16 -8.23
N VAL A 116 -1.35 10.71 -9.30
CA VAL A 116 -2.27 9.58 -9.25
C VAL A 116 -1.56 8.29 -8.82
N ALA A 117 -0.33 8.06 -9.28
CA ALA A 117 0.47 6.90 -8.84
C ALA A 117 0.83 7.01 -7.34
N LEU A 118 1.15 8.21 -6.83
CA LEU A 118 1.42 8.44 -5.41
C LEU A 118 0.22 8.08 -4.54
N MET A 119 -0.98 8.63 -4.82
CA MET A 119 -2.17 8.31 -4.02
C MET A 119 -2.62 6.85 -4.18
N SER A 120 -2.43 6.26 -5.36
CA SER A 120 -2.73 4.84 -5.59
C SER A 120 -1.80 3.95 -4.77
N LYS A 121 -0.49 4.26 -4.76
CA LYS A 121 0.51 3.56 -3.96
C LYS A 121 0.18 3.65 -2.47
N GLU A 122 -0.10 4.85 -1.96
CA GLU A 122 -0.49 5.05 -0.56
C GLU A 122 -1.69 4.19 -0.19
N LEU A 123 -2.76 4.24 -1.00
CA LEU A 123 -3.98 3.48 -0.74
C LEU A 123 -3.73 1.98 -0.67
N ILE A 124 -3.03 1.40 -1.64
CA ILE A 124 -2.84 -0.06 -1.68
C ILE A 124 -1.78 -0.59 -0.71
N THR A 125 -0.80 0.25 -0.31
CA THR A 125 0.26 -0.18 0.62
C THR A 125 -0.18 -0.01 2.07
N LYS A 126 -0.86 1.09 2.39
CA LYS A 126 -1.33 1.36 3.74
C LYS A 126 -2.62 0.59 4.07
N TYR A 127 -3.48 0.42 3.07
CA TYR A 127 -4.79 -0.22 3.21
C TYR A 127 -5.00 -1.32 2.16
N PRO A 128 -4.25 -2.43 2.23
CA PRO A 128 -4.30 -3.49 1.23
C PRO A 128 -5.69 -4.12 1.06
N LYS A 129 -6.59 -4.00 2.06
CA LYS A 129 -7.98 -4.45 2.00
C LYS A 129 -8.77 -3.83 0.82
N ILE A 130 -8.38 -2.65 0.33
CA ILE A 130 -9.02 -2.05 -0.86
C ILE A 130 -8.93 -2.97 -2.08
N LEU A 131 -7.89 -3.81 -2.15
CA LEU A 131 -7.70 -4.73 -3.27
C LEU A 131 -8.71 -5.87 -3.26
N ASP A 132 -9.26 -6.24 -2.09
CA ASP A 132 -10.32 -7.24 -1.99
C ASP A 132 -11.61 -6.75 -2.69
N TYR A 133 -11.88 -5.44 -2.61
CA TYR A 133 -13.03 -4.83 -3.29
C TYR A 133 -12.74 -4.49 -4.75
N SER A 134 -11.57 -3.90 -5.04
CA SER A 134 -11.25 -3.44 -6.40
C SER A 134 -11.02 -4.57 -7.40
N SER A 135 -10.71 -5.79 -6.93
CA SER A 135 -10.55 -6.98 -7.76
C SER A 135 -11.88 -7.67 -8.12
N VAL A 136 -12.97 -7.30 -7.47
CA VAL A 136 -14.29 -7.87 -7.74
C VAL A 136 -14.78 -7.40 -9.12
N TRP A 137 -15.20 -8.36 -9.97
CA TRP A 137 -15.76 -8.04 -11.28
C TRP A 137 -17.23 -7.63 -11.22
N MET A 138 -18.04 -8.38 -10.48
CA MET A 138 -19.47 -8.12 -10.29
C MET A 138 -19.87 -8.47 -8.87
N GLU A 139 -20.74 -7.67 -8.29
CA GLU A 139 -21.34 -7.89 -6.99
C GLU A 139 -22.77 -7.34 -6.99
N THR A 140 -23.59 -7.80 -6.07
CA THR A 140 -24.96 -7.29 -5.89
C THR A 140 -25.06 -6.61 -4.54
N ILE A 141 -25.70 -5.45 -4.50
CA ILE A 141 -26.11 -4.77 -3.27
C ILE A 141 -27.63 -4.77 -3.16
N THR A 142 -28.15 -4.60 -1.96
CA THR A 142 -29.59 -4.44 -1.73
C THR A 142 -29.88 -3.00 -1.34
N HIS A 143 -30.75 -2.33 -2.09
CA HIS A 143 -31.32 -1.06 -1.71
C HIS A 143 -32.45 -1.29 -0.70
N HIS A 144 -32.39 -0.60 0.44
CA HIS A 144 -33.43 -0.61 1.45
C HIS A 144 -34.15 0.75 1.41
N THR A 145 -35.28 0.79 0.74
CA THR A 145 -36.04 2.04 0.54
C THR A 145 -37.43 1.96 1.12
N ASN A 146 -38.13 3.08 1.21
CA ASN A 146 -39.53 3.13 1.62
C ASN A 146 -40.48 2.37 0.67
N ARG A 147 -39.98 1.96 -0.51
CA ARG A 147 -40.75 1.16 -1.50
C ARG A 147 -40.47 -0.33 -1.37
N GLY A 148 -39.65 -0.71 -0.41
CA GLY A 148 -39.19 -2.07 -0.19
C GLY A 148 -37.73 -2.30 -0.66
N ASP A 149 -37.30 -3.54 -0.55
CA ASP A 149 -35.96 -3.97 -0.91
C ASP A 149 -35.86 -4.28 -2.40
N SER A 150 -34.75 -3.90 -3.02
CA SER A 150 -34.45 -4.23 -4.42
C SER A 150 -32.97 -4.50 -4.62
N GLU A 151 -32.64 -5.48 -5.43
CA GLU A 151 -31.26 -5.82 -5.77
C GLU A 151 -30.72 -4.90 -6.87
N PHE A 152 -29.45 -4.50 -6.74
CA PHE A 152 -28.73 -3.73 -7.74
C PHE A 152 -27.35 -4.33 -8.02
N GLY A 153 -27.07 -4.63 -9.29
CA GLY A 153 -25.79 -5.21 -9.72
C GLY A 153 -24.70 -4.17 -9.93
N LEU A 154 -23.62 -4.30 -9.19
CA LEU A 154 -22.38 -3.53 -9.40
C LEU A 154 -21.52 -4.25 -10.44
N THR A 155 -21.04 -3.54 -11.46
CA THR A 155 -20.09 -4.08 -12.45
C THR A 155 -18.84 -3.22 -12.47
N ASN A 156 -17.67 -3.88 -12.40
CA ASN A 156 -16.40 -3.17 -12.35
C ASN A 156 -16.12 -2.45 -13.67
N THR A 157 -15.82 -1.17 -13.55
CA THR A 157 -15.48 -0.32 -14.69
C THR A 157 -14.08 -0.58 -15.23
N ASN A 158 -13.22 -1.26 -14.46
CA ASN A 158 -11.87 -1.64 -14.86
C ASN A 158 -11.86 -3.01 -15.56
N LYS A 159 -11.86 -3.03 -16.88
CA LYS A 159 -11.86 -4.27 -17.66
C LYS A 159 -10.58 -5.09 -17.57
N LEU A 160 -9.48 -4.50 -17.06
CA LEU A 160 -8.24 -5.25 -16.83
C LEU A 160 -8.39 -6.32 -15.74
N ILE A 161 -9.36 -6.19 -14.83
CA ILE A 161 -9.66 -7.22 -13.81
C ILE A 161 -9.90 -8.60 -14.46
N ARG A 162 -10.54 -8.64 -15.64
CA ARG A 162 -10.76 -9.89 -16.39
C ARG A 162 -9.82 -10.08 -17.56
N GLY A 163 -9.24 -8.99 -18.07
CA GLY A 163 -8.45 -9.00 -19.31
C GLY A 163 -6.94 -9.01 -19.12
N TYR A 164 -6.45 -8.88 -17.89
CA TYR A 164 -5.01 -8.82 -17.61
C TYR A 164 -4.65 -9.69 -16.40
N GLU A 165 -3.79 -10.68 -16.61
CA GLU A 165 -3.37 -11.59 -15.57
C GLU A 165 -2.73 -10.85 -14.38
N GLY A 166 -3.19 -11.17 -13.16
CA GLY A 166 -2.72 -10.56 -11.93
C GLY A 166 -3.27 -9.16 -11.65
N CYS A 167 -4.16 -8.60 -12.48
CA CYS A 167 -4.80 -7.32 -12.19
C CYS A 167 -5.74 -7.44 -10.98
N VAL A 168 -5.51 -6.59 -9.98
CA VAL A 168 -6.26 -6.55 -8.71
C VAL A 168 -6.92 -5.19 -8.44
N GLY A 169 -6.82 -4.25 -9.35
CA GLY A 169 -7.40 -2.91 -9.18
C GLY A 169 -6.95 -1.93 -10.25
N LEU A 170 -7.12 -0.63 -10.10
CA LEU A 170 -7.70 0.05 -8.95
C LEU A 170 -8.96 0.82 -9.37
N LYS A 171 -8.79 1.84 -10.25
CA LYS A 171 -9.88 2.76 -10.59
C LYS A 171 -9.77 3.29 -12.01
N THR A 172 -10.91 3.44 -12.67
CA THR A 172 -11.05 4.16 -13.94
C THR A 172 -11.67 5.54 -13.72
N GLY A 173 -11.54 6.41 -14.70
CA GLY A 173 -12.25 7.67 -14.77
C GLY A 173 -12.49 8.07 -16.23
N SER A 174 -13.58 8.78 -16.50
CA SER A 174 -13.77 9.44 -17.78
C SER A 174 -14.71 10.63 -17.64
N THR A 175 -14.35 11.73 -18.26
CA THR A 175 -15.18 12.92 -18.49
C THR A 175 -14.92 13.41 -19.90
N SER A 176 -15.76 14.32 -20.42
CA SER A 176 -15.52 14.97 -21.71
C SER A 176 -14.13 15.63 -21.78
N LYS A 177 -13.69 16.23 -20.67
CA LYS A 177 -12.43 16.97 -20.54
C LYS A 177 -11.22 16.04 -20.30
N ALA A 178 -11.31 15.17 -19.30
CA ALA A 178 -10.22 14.26 -18.92
C ALA A 178 -10.10 13.07 -19.88
N LYS A 179 -11.03 12.87 -20.80
CA LYS A 179 -11.13 11.69 -21.66
C LYS A 179 -11.06 10.39 -20.83
N TYR A 180 -10.28 9.42 -21.23
CA TYR A 180 -10.27 8.09 -20.61
C TYR A 180 -9.01 7.87 -19.78
N CYS A 181 -9.19 7.62 -18.49
CA CYS A 181 -8.10 7.43 -17.53
C CYS A 181 -8.23 6.09 -16.81
N VAL A 182 -7.10 5.53 -16.39
CA VAL A 182 -7.06 4.35 -15.52
C VAL A 182 -5.82 4.41 -14.61
N SER A 183 -6.00 4.07 -13.34
CA SER A 183 -4.94 3.59 -12.47
C SER A 183 -5.15 2.09 -12.31
N ALA A 184 -4.26 1.28 -12.89
CA ALA A 184 -4.33 -0.17 -12.82
C ALA A 184 -3.25 -0.71 -11.90
N VAL A 185 -3.61 -1.71 -11.08
CA VAL A 185 -2.71 -2.39 -10.15
C VAL A 185 -2.66 -3.85 -10.51
N ALA A 186 -1.47 -4.40 -10.67
CA ALA A 186 -1.28 -5.82 -10.91
C ALA A 186 -0.20 -6.41 -10.01
N LYS A 187 -0.38 -7.69 -9.64
CA LYS A 187 0.55 -8.45 -8.80
C LYS A 187 1.02 -9.69 -9.54
N ARG A 188 2.33 -9.88 -9.66
CA ARG A 188 2.97 -11.09 -10.20
C ARG A 188 4.33 -11.30 -9.54
N ASN A 189 4.66 -12.54 -9.23
CA ASN A 189 5.99 -12.92 -8.74
C ASN A 189 6.51 -12.06 -7.57
N GLY A 190 5.65 -11.77 -6.60
CA GLY A 190 5.99 -10.90 -5.46
C GLY A 190 5.99 -9.40 -5.76
N LEU A 191 5.98 -8.99 -7.03
CA LEU A 191 5.90 -7.58 -7.42
C LEU A 191 4.47 -7.07 -7.47
N THR A 192 4.27 -5.83 -7.01
CA THR A 192 3.05 -5.06 -7.22
C THR A 192 3.39 -3.84 -8.05
N LEU A 193 2.78 -3.72 -9.22
CA LEU A 193 3.00 -2.59 -10.13
C LEU A 193 1.73 -1.77 -10.29
N ILE A 194 1.91 -0.47 -10.45
CA ILE A 194 0.84 0.49 -10.74
C ILE A 194 1.14 1.13 -12.09
N SER A 195 0.20 1.05 -13.03
CA SER A 195 0.26 1.83 -14.27
C SER A 195 -0.84 2.88 -14.26
N VAL A 196 -0.49 4.11 -14.62
CA VAL A 196 -1.43 5.22 -14.68
C VAL A 196 -1.47 5.77 -16.10
N ILE A 197 -2.65 5.74 -16.71
CA ILE A 197 -2.93 6.33 -18.01
C ILE A 197 -3.90 7.49 -17.80
N MET A 198 -3.53 8.64 -18.30
CA MET A 198 -4.34 9.85 -18.29
C MET A 198 -4.65 10.27 -19.73
N THR A 199 -5.86 10.77 -19.97
CA THR A 199 -6.28 11.41 -21.22
C THR A 199 -6.10 10.51 -22.47
N ALA A 200 -6.33 9.20 -22.34
CA ALA A 200 -6.35 8.30 -23.49
C ALA A 200 -7.48 8.69 -24.48
N PRO A 201 -7.27 8.55 -25.80
CA PRO A 201 -8.23 8.98 -26.81
C PRO A 201 -9.57 8.24 -26.79
N ASP A 202 -9.55 6.97 -26.36
CA ASP A 202 -10.73 6.15 -26.25
C ASP A 202 -10.63 5.15 -25.07
N TYR A 203 -11.75 4.48 -24.76
CA TYR A 203 -11.82 3.58 -23.62
C TYR A 203 -10.97 2.31 -23.78
N LYS A 204 -10.70 1.86 -25.02
CA LYS A 204 -9.86 0.69 -25.28
C LYS A 204 -8.38 1.03 -25.13
N ALA A 205 -7.99 2.23 -25.60
CA ALA A 205 -6.62 2.72 -25.53
C ALA A 205 -6.13 2.76 -24.08
N ARG A 206 -6.90 3.29 -23.12
CA ARG A 206 -6.47 3.33 -21.71
C ARG A 206 -6.12 1.96 -21.15
N PHE A 207 -6.85 0.91 -21.52
CA PHE A 207 -6.58 -0.45 -21.06
C PHE A 207 -5.40 -1.09 -21.80
N ARG A 208 -5.32 -0.90 -23.12
CA ARG A 208 -4.18 -1.37 -23.91
C ARG A 208 -2.87 -0.76 -23.41
N ASP A 209 -2.85 0.56 -23.24
CA ASP A 209 -1.65 1.28 -22.85
C ASP A 209 -1.28 0.98 -21.38
N GLY A 210 -2.29 0.84 -20.50
CA GLY A 210 -2.09 0.38 -19.13
C GLY A 210 -1.49 -1.02 -19.04
N ALA A 211 -1.99 -1.96 -19.85
CA ALA A 211 -1.44 -3.32 -19.95
C ALA A 211 -0.01 -3.31 -20.52
N THR A 212 0.28 -2.46 -21.51
CA THR A 212 1.61 -2.32 -22.10
C THR A 212 2.63 -1.84 -21.06
N LEU A 213 2.28 -0.81 -20.24
CA LEU A 213 3.15 -0.35 -19.17
C LEU A 213 3.36 -1.40 -18.08
N LEU A 214 2.32 -2.14 -17.69
CA LEU A 214 2.46 -3.25 -16.73
C LEU A 214 3.37 -4.34 -17.29
N ASN A 215 3.22 -4.72 -18.56
CA ASN A 215 4.10 -5.70 -19.21
C ASN A 215 5.56 -5.23 -19.22
N LEU A 216 5.81 -3.97 -19.56
CA LEU A 216 7.14 -3.39 -19.50
C LEU A 216 7.71 -3.47 -18.08
N GLY A 217 6.93 -3.05 -17.07
CA GLY A 217 7.37 -3.11 -15.70
C GLY A 217 7.69 -4.53 -15.22
N PHE A 218 6.84 -5.52 -15.53
CA PHE A 218 7.11 -6.93 -15.18
C PHE A 218 8.26 -7.56 -15.98
N ALA A 219 8.59 -7.03 -17.16
CA ALA A 219 9.72 -7.48 -17.94
C ALA A 219 11.06 -6.90 -17.46
N THR A 220 11.03 -5.67 -16.90
CA THR A 220 12.25 -4.94 -16.48
C THR A 220 12.50 -4.98 -14.98
N CYS A 221 11.44 -5.11 -14.16
CA CYS A 221 11.57 -5.13 -12.71
C CYS A 221 11.68 -6.57 -12.18
N SER A 222 12.60 -6.80 -11.25
CA SER A 222 12.77 -8.07 -10.57
C SER A 222 12.95 -7.84 -9.07
N LEU A 223 12.36 -8.70 -8.22
CA LEU A 223 12.49 -8.63 -6.77
C LEU A 223 13.38 -9.77 -6.29
N TYR A 224 14.41 -9.42 -5.52
CA TYR A 224 15.20 -10.37 -4.75
C TYR A 224 14.76 -10.31 -3.29
N GLU A 225 14.48 -11.46 -2.70
CA GLU A 225 14.14 -11.57 -1.28
C GLU A 225 15.04 -12.62 -0.64
N ASP A 226 15.64 -12.26 0.49
CA ASP A 226 16.38 -13.17 1.34
C ASP A 226 15.68 -13.31 2.69
N GLU A 227 14.99 -14.41 2.86
CA GLU A 227 14.29 -14.77 4.09
C GLU A 227 15.14 -15.63 5.04
N SER A 228 16.37 -15.96 4.66
CA SER A 228 17.22 -16.84 5.44
C SER A 228 17.60 -16.23 6.79
N THR A 229 17.63 -17.06 7.84
CA THR A 229 18.16 -16.70 9.15
C THR A 229 19.61 -17.16 9.26
N VAL A 230 20.51 -16.21 9.36
CA VAL A 230 21.94 -16.46 9.56
C VAL A 230 22.24 -16.37 11.05
N LYS A 231 22.81 -17.45 11.61
CA LYS A 231 23.32 -17.48 13.00
C LYS A 231 24.83 -17.60 12.98
N LYS A 232 25.51 -16.74 13.71
CA LYS A 232 26.96 -16.71 13.86
C LYS A 232 27.35 -16.50 15.32
N LYS A 233 28.59 -16.86 15.67
CA LYS A 233 29.17 -16.61 16.97
C LYS A 233 30.20 -15.51 16.88
N VAL A 234 30.21 -14.63 17.88
CA VAL A 234 31.17 -13.52 18.01
C VAL A 234 31.83 -13.62 19.39
N PRO A 235 33.17 -13.57 19.48
CA PRO A 235 33.89 -13.59 20.74
C PRO A 235 33.48 -12.43 21.65
N VAL A 236 33.21 -12.74 22.95
CA VAL A 236 32.87 -11.73 23.95
C VAL A 236 33.95 -11.75 25.04
N LYS A 237 34.69 -10.65 25.12
CA LYS A 237 35.72 -10.42 26.14
C LYS A 237 35.11 -10.00 27.46
N LYS A 238 35.83 -10.26 28.56
CA LYS A 238 35.41 -9.87 29.92
C LYS A 238 34.07 -10.48 30.37
N SER A 239 33.75 -11.69 29.87
CA SER A 239 32.55 -12.44 30.26
C SER A 239 32.95 -13.91 30.53
N VAL A 240 32.12 -14.61 31.30
CA VAL A 240 32.22 -16.07 31.50
C VAL A 240 31.83 -16.78 30.20
N GLN A 241 30.83 -16.35 29.55
CA GLN A 241 30.41 -16.84 28.25
C GLN A 241 31.28 -16.21 27.15
N ARG A 242 32.30 -16.94 26.70
CA ARG A 242 33.33 -16.46 25.79
C ARG A 242 32.83 -16.10 24.38
N GLU A 243 31.63 -16.53 24.00
CA GLU A 243 31.02 -16.32 22.69
C GLU A 243 29.56 -15.92 22.84
N GLY A 244 29.11 -14.98 22.05
CA GLY A 244 27.70 -14.62 21.93
C GLY A 244 27.14 -15.03 20.57
N ILE A 245 25.90 -15.52 20.55
CA ILE A 245 25.18 -15.84 19.30
C ILE A 245 24.57 -14.58 18.78
N CYS A 246 24.81 -14.26 17.51
CA CYS A 246 24.15 -13.19 16.78
C CYS A 246 23.34 -13.73 15.60
N GLU A 247 22.27 -13.06 15.28
CA GLU A 247 21.36 -13.41 14.18
C GLU A 247 20.77 -12.16 13.52
N ASN A 248 20.34 -12.31 12.26
CA ASN A 248 19.54 -11.25 11.61
C ASN A 248 18.07 -11.38 12.03
N LYS A 249 17.44 -10.26 12.35
CA LYS A 249 16.00 -10.19 12.63
C LYS A 249 15.19 -9.65 11.45
N LYS A 250 15.85 -8.98 10.53
CA LYS A 250 15.22 -8.43 9.33
C LYS A 250 15.53 -9.33 8.14
N LYS A 251 14.58 -9.38 7.21
CA LYS A 251 14.76 -9.94 5.88
C LYS A 251 15.38 -8.88 4.98
N PHE A 252 16.07 -9.29 3.93
CA PHE A 252 16.58 -8.37 2.92
C PHE A 252 15.72 -8.47 1.67
N SER A 253 15.36 -7.32 1.10
CA SER A 253 14.73 -7.24 -0.21
C SER A 253 15.39 -6.16 -1.05
N TYR A 254 15.53 -6.43 -2.34
CA TYR A 254 16.08 -5.49 -3.31
C TYR A 254 15.23 -5.55 -4.58
N LEU A 255 14.77 -4.38 -5.02
CA LEU A 255 14.02 -4.22 -6.26
C LEU A 255 14.99 -3.71 -7.34
N ASP A 256 15.23 -4.53 -8.35
CA ASP A 256 15.89 -4.10 -9.57
C ASP A 256 14.86 -3.56 -10.57
N THR A 257 15.16 -2.43 -11.19
CA THR A 257 14.33 -1.78 -12.22
C THR A 257 15.04 -1.64 -13.56
N GLU A 258 16.25 -2.21 -13.67
CA GLU A 258 17.13 -2.09 -14.84
C GLU A 258 17.27 -3.39 -15.61
N GLY A 259 16.63 -4.47 -15.15
CA GLY A 259 16.69 -5.79 -15.79
C GLY A 259 17.98 -6.56 -15.51
N LYS A 260 18.67 -6.24 -14.41
CA LYS A 260 19.88 -6.95 -13.99
C LYS A 260 19.55 -8.38 -13.52
N SER A 261 20.51 -9.29 -13.68
CA SER A 261 20.36 -10.68 -13.22
C SER A 261 20.57 -10.79 -11.73
N LEU A 262 19.48 -10.90 -10.96
CA LEU A 262 19.54 -11.03 -9.49
C LEU A 262 20.13 -12.35 -8.99
N SER A 263 20.33 -13.33 -9.87
CA SER A 263 21.06 -14.58 -9.54
C SER A 263 22.55 -14.36 -9.24
N LYS A 264 23.09 -13.20 -9.61
CA LYS A 264 24.48 -12.79 -9.33
C LYS A 264 24.64 -12.09 -7.98
N ILE A 265 23.57 -11.96 -7.17
CA ILE A 265 23.69 -11.33 -5.86
C ILE A 265 24.56 -12.19 -4.94
N GLU A 266 25.64 -11.60 -4.47
CA GLU A 266 26.56 -12.19 -3.51
C GLU A 266 26.31 -11.68 -2.09
N LYS A 267 26.42 -12.60 -1.11
CA LYS A 267 26.30 -12.27 0.32
C LYS A 267 27.67 -12.31 0.97
N LYS A 268 28.06 -11.23 1.64
CA LYS A 268 29.29 -11.18 2.45
C LYS A 268 28.92 -10.91 3.90
N ILE A 269 29.41 -11.77 4.81
CA ILE A 269 29.14 -11.61 6.24
C ILE A 269 30.35 -10.94 6.87
N GLN A 270 30.14 -9.77 7.45
CA GLN A 270 31.15 -9.03 8.17
C GLN A 270 30.81 -9.01 9.65
N LEU A 271 31.61 -9.69 10.46
CA LEU A 271 31.46 -9.74 11.91
C LEU A 271 32.52 -8.88 12.59
N LYS A 272 32.20 -8.36 13.77
CA LYS A 272 33.20 -7.80 14.66
C LYS A 272 34.14 -8.89 15.13
N GLU A 273 35.44 -8.64 15.20
CA GLU A 273 36.43 -9.58 15.70
C GLU A 273 36.17 -10.02 17.15
N SER A 274 35.74 -9.10 17.97
CA SER A 274 35.29 -9.34 19.34
C SER A 274 34.47 -8.14 19.87
N VAL A 275 33.73 -8.39 20.96
CA VAL A 275 32.97 -7.35 21.69
C VAL A 275 33.28 -7.50 23.18
N GLU A 276 33.31 -6.41 23.94
CA GLU A 276 33.46 -6.47 25.39
C GLU A 276 32.10 -6.54 26.10
N ALA A 277 32.01 -7.38 27.13
CA ALA A 277 30.85 -7.44 28.01
C ALA A 277 30.73 -6.15 28.87
N PRO A 278 29.52 -5.70 29.23
CA PRO A 278 28.24 -6.36 29.01
C PRO A 278 27.74 -6.20 27.58
N VAL A 279 27.09 -7.24 27.04
CA VAL A 279 26.42 -7.24 25.75
C VAL A 279 24.92 -7.30 25.99
N THR A 280 24.17 -6.43 25.35
CA THR A 280 22.70 -6.42 25.41
C THR A 280 22.09 -7.09 24.19
N LYS A 281 20.97 -7.80 24.38
CA LYS A 281 20.18 -8.36 23.29
C LYS A 281 19.80 -7.24 22.30
N GLY A 282 20.06 -7.45 21.00
CA GLY A 282 19.85 -6.46 19.96
C GLY A 282 21.08 -5.58 19.64
N MET A 283 22.16 -5.67 20.42
CA MET A 283 23.41 -4.95 20.11
C MET A 283 24.02 -5.51 18.81
N LYS A 284 24.48 -4.62 17.92
CA LYS A 284 25.08 -4.98 16.62
C LYS A 284 26.40 -5.72 16.81
N ALA A 285 26.45 -6.93 16.24
CA ALA A 285 27.60 -7.82 16.23
C ALA A 285 28.33 -7.86 14.87
N GLY A 286 27.63 -7.46 13.83
CA GLY A 286 28.11 -7.46 12.45
C GLY A 286 27.00 -7.11 11.48
N GLU A 287 27.21 -7.40 10.21
CA GLU A 287 26.20 -7.22 9.17
C GLU A 287 26.35 -8.26 8.06
N ILE A 288 25.25 -8.53 7.36
CA ILE A 288 25.24 -9.23 6.08
C ILE A 288 25.16 -8.15 5.00
N GLN A 289 26.15 -8.09 4.13
CA GLN A 289 26.22 -7.17 3.01
C GLN A 289 25.82 -7.91 1.73
N TYR A 290 25.04 -7.25 0.89
CA TYR A 290 24.60 -7.78 -0.40
C TYR A 290 25.24 -6.96 -1.52
N TYR A 291 25.75 -7.65 -2.52
CA TYR A 291 26.43 -7.06 -3.66
C TYR A 291 25.82 -7.59 -4.96
N LEU A 292 25.65 -6.73 -5.94
CA LEU A 292 25.29 -7.08 -7.30
C LEU A 292 26.35 -6.46 -8.24
N GLU A 293 27.08 -7.30 -8.97
CA GLU A 293 28.16 -6.86 -9.88
C GLU A 293 29.15 -5.89 -9.21
N ASP A 294 29.67 -6.26 -8.02
CA ASP A 294 30.58 -5.50 -7.16
C ASP A 294 30.00 -4.21 -6.52
N GLU A 295 28.76 -3.83 -6.83
CA GLU A 295 28.08 -2.73 -6.17
C GLU A 295 27.37 -3.23 -4.91
N LYS A 296 27.56 -2.52 -3.78
CA LYS A 296 26.81 -2.82 -2.54
C LYS A 296 25.39 -2.33 -2.67
N ILE A 297 24.42 -3.27 -2.82
CA ILE A 297 22.99 -2.98 -2.95
C ILE A 297 22.27 -2.85 -1.61
N GLY A 298 22.92 -3.25 -0.50
CA GLY A 298 22.36 -3.07 0.84
C GLY A 298 23.00 -3.95 1.89
N SER A 299 22.52 -3.83 3.12
CA SER A 299 22.95 -4.68 4.24
C SER A 299 21.86 -4.81 5.30
N ILE A 300 21.93 -5.89 6.09
CA ILE A 300 21.12 -6.10 7.30
C ILE A 300 22.03 -6.41 8.48
N ASP A 301 21.65 -5.92 9.66
CA ASP A 301 22.44 -6.11 10.87
C ASP A 301 22.32 -7.53 11.42
N LEU A 302 23.44 -8.07 11.87
CA LEU A 302 23.54 -9.21 12.77
C LEU A 302 23.60 -8.69 14.20
N VAL A 303 22.64 -9.06 15.03
CA VAL A 303 22.51 -8.58 16.40
C VAL A 303 22.55 -9.73 17.40
N PHE A 304 23.09 -9.49 18.59
CA PHE A 304 23.11 -10.49 19.65
C PHE A 304 21.69 -10.91 20.04
N SER A 305 21.46 -12.22 20.14
CA SER A 305 20.17 -12.83 20.48
C SER A 305 19.87 -12.85 21.98
N GLN A 306 20.90 -12.62 22.83
CA GLN A 306 20.82 -12.69 24.30
C GLN A 306 21.68 -11.64 24.97
N ASN A 307 21.41 -11.37 26.26
CA ASN A 307 22.27 -10.57 27.12
C ASN A 307 23.46 -11.42 27.59
N ILE A 308 24.65 -10.81 27.69
CA ILE A 308 25.85 -11.46 28.23
C ILE A 308 26.44 -10.49 29.25
N GLU A 309 26.48 -10.94 30.49
CA GLU A 309 26.97 -10.11 31.60
C GLU A 309 28.50 -10.08 31.64
N LYS A 310 29.03 -9.01 32.23
CA LYS A 310 30.44 -8.87 32.53
C LYS A 310 30.81 -9.84 33.65
N ALA A 311 31.92 -10.57 33.48
CA ALA A 311 32.48 -11.43 34.52
C ALA A 311 32.91 -10.64 35.75
N ARG A 312 32.52 -11.10 36.94
CA ARG A 312 32.94 -10.57 38.23
C ARG A 312 34.28 -11.21 38.66
N TYR A 313 34.93 -10.60 39.65
CA TYR A 313 36.19 -11.15 40.18
C TYR A 313 36.06 -12.61 40.62
N VAL A 314 34.93 -12.98 41.25
CA VAL A 314 34.66 -14.35 41.70
C VAL A 314 34.56 -15.34 40.53
N ASP A 315 34.06 -14.89 39.38
CA ASP A 315 33.94 -15.72 38.20
C ASP A 315 35.32 -16.03 37.61
N TYR A 316 36.23 -15.06 37.63
CA TYR A 316 37.64 -15.29 37.22
C TYR A 316 38.35 -16.24 38.18
N LEU A 317 38.13 -16.13 39.50
CA LEU A 317 38.70 -17.04 40.48
C LEU A 317 38.23 -18.49 40.25
N LYS A 318 36.95 -18.70 40.01
CA LYS A 318 36.41 -20.01 39.66
C LYS A 318 37.02 -20.59 38.39
N MET A 319 37.15 -19.80 37.35
CA MET A 319 37.75 -20.21 36.07
C MET A 319 39.24 -20.62 36.22
N VAL A 320 39.94 -19.99 37.15
CA VAL A 320 41.33 -20.35 37.47
C VAL A 320 41.36 -21.66 38.24
N LEU A 321 40.52 -21.85 39.25
CA LEU A 321 40.43 -23.08 40.04
C LEU A 321 40.05 -24.31 39.18
N GLU A 322 39.09 -24.17 38.29
CA GLU A 322 38.67 -25.25 37.34
C GLU A 322 39.76 -25.64 36.34
N ARG A 323 40.82 -24.85 36.21
CA ARG A 323 41.99 -25.21 35.37
C ARG A 323 43.07 -25.99 36.11
N PHE A 324 43.04 -25.94 37.44
CA PHE A 324 44.06 -26.57 38.27
C PHE A 324 43.58 -27.85 38.97
N PHE A 325 42.28 -28.08 38.98
CA PHE A 325 41.61 -29.28 39.49
C PHE A 325 40.71 -29.89 38.40
#